data_693e43e6f3e62d9f72b7e0cab1a9ea05
#
_entry.id   693e43e6f3e62d9f72b7e0cab1a9ea05
#
_cell.length_a   1.000
_cell.length_b   1.000
_cell.length_c   1.000
_cell.angle_alpha   90.00
_cell.angle_beta   90.00
_cell.angle_gamma   90.00
#
_symmetry.space_group_name_H-M   'P 1'
#
loop_
_entity.id
_entity.type
_entity.pdbx_description
1 polymer ?
#
loop_
_entity_poly.entity_id
_entity_poly.type
_entity_poly.pdbx_seq_one_letter_code
_entity_poly.pdbx_strand_id
1 'polypeptide(L)'
;DTAAFYDTGVVTFSDEAKRNVLQVRAETLAVHSAVSEACVQEMSSGILALAGADIAIAVSGYAGPEGGEDGTPAGTVWFAWNFRGQTETKRMCFAGDCETVVAKAVRYALAALSEKLAYWQ
;
A
#
# COMPACT_ATOMS: atom_id res chain seq x y z
N ASP A 1 -24.10 6.02 3.81
CA ASP A 1 -23.61 5.96 2.44
C ASP A 1 -22.09 5.99 2.42
N THR A 2 -21.49 4.99 1.79
CA THR A 2 -20.03 4.86 1.70
C THR A 2 -19.39 6.04 0.98
N ALA A 3 -20.07 6.64 0.01
CA ALA A 3 -19.55 7.78 -0.74
C ALA A 3 -19.28 9.01 0.13
N ALA A 4 -19.85 9.07 1.33
CA ALA A 4 -19.59 10.18 2.24
C ALA A 4 -18.17 10.15 2.82
N PHE A 5 -17.52 8.99 2.86
CA PHE A 5 -16.18 8.85 3.43
C PHE A 5 -15.20 8.07 2.56
N TYR A 6 -15.67 7.26 1.64
CA TYR A 6 -14.83 6.55 0.68
C TYR A 6 -14.92 7.24 -0.67
N ASP A 7 -13.80 7.71 -1.16
CA ASP A 7 -13.76 8.52 -2.39
C ASP A 7 -13.20 7.75 -3.57
N THR A 8 -11.98 7.29 -3.47
CA THR A 8 -11.24 6.79 -4.62
C THR A 8 -10.39 5.60 -4.26
N GLY A 9 -10.37 4.62 -5.16
CA GLY A 9 -9.42 3.53 -5.09
C GLY A 9 -8.79 3.32 -6.45
N VAL A 10 -7.50 2.99 -6.47
CA VAL A 10 -6.79 2.66 -7.72
C VAL A 10 -5.98 1.39 -7.53
N VAL A 11 -5.80 0.66 -8.63
CA VAL A 11 -4.97 -0.54 -8.66
C VAL A 11 -3.88 -0.31 -9.70
N THR A 12 -2.62 -0.40 -9.27
CA THR A 12 -1.47 -0.16 -10.13
C THR A 12 -0.63 -1.43 -10.20
N PHE A 13 -0.89 -2.28 -11.18
CA PHE A 13 -0.17 -3.52 -11.35
C PHE A 13 1.27 -3.32 -11.83
N SER A 14 1.48 -2.34 -12.70
CA SER A 14 2.80 -2.13 -13.29
C SER A 14 3.55 -1.00 -12.61
N ASP A 15 4.87 -1.01 -12.74
CA ASP A 15 5.70 0.10 -12.29
C ASP A 15 5.35 1.39 -13.03
N GLU A 16 5.04 1.27 -14.32
CA GLU A 16 4.61 2.40 -15.12
C GLU A 16 3.33 3.04 -14.57
N ALA A 17 2.35 2.23 -14.19
CA ALA A 17 1.11 2.73 -13.58
C ALA A 17 1.37 3.41 -12.23
N LYS A 18 2.27 2.84 -11.42
CA LYS A 18 2.66 3.46 -10.15
C LYS A 18 3.27 4.85 -10.36
N ARG A 19 4.11 4.98 -11.39
CA ARG A 19 4.73 6.26 -11.74
C ARG A 19 3.72 7.26 -12.29
N ASN A 20 2.91 6.83 -13.26
CA ASN A 20 2.05 7.74 -14.01
C ASN A 20 0.79 8.16 -13.25
N VAL A 21 0.22 7.25 -12.46
CA VAL A 21 -1.02 7.52 -11.72
C VAL A 21 -0.73 8.03 -10.32
N LEU A 22 0.18 7.37 -9.60
CA LEU A 22 0.45 7.68 -8.20
C LEU A 22 1.73 8.50 -7.98
N GLN A 23 2.43 8.85 -9.04
CA GLN A 23 3.63 9.68 -8.98
C GLN A 23 4.78 9.05 -8.18
N VAL A 24 4.84 7.72 -8.14
CA VAL A 24 5.99 7.02 -7.56
C VAL A 24 7.20 7.31 -8.43
N ARG A 25 8.32 7.70 -7.82
CA ARG A 25 9.51 8.07 -8.56
C ARG A 25 10.18 6.84 -9.17
N ALA A 26 10.67 6.99 -10.40
CA ALA A 26 11.42 5.93 -11.09
C ALA A 26 12.62 5.47 -10.25
N GLU A 27 13.30 6.41 -9.60
CA GLU A 27 14.44 6.12 -8.72
C GLU A 27 14.04 5.24 -7.55
N THR A 28 12.87 5.48 -6.94
CA THR A 28 12.36 4.67 -5.84
C THR A 28 12.16 3.22 -6.29
N LEU A 29 11.56 3.03 -7.45
CA LEU A 29 11.33 1.69 -8.01
C LEU A 29 12.64 1.00 -8.34
N ALA A 30 13.62 1.73 -8.89
CA ALA A 30 14.90 1.16 -9.26
C ALA A 30 15.74 0.78 -8.04
N VAL A 31 15.74 1.58 -6.98
CA VAL A 31 16.59 1.37 -5.80
C VAL A 31 15.92 0.46 -4.77
N HIS A 32 14.63 0.69 -4.51
CA HIS A 32 13.91 0.03 -3.42
C HIS A 32 12.91 -1.02 -3.87
N SER A 33 12.59 -1.09 -5.14
CA SER A 33 11.54 -1.94 -5.74
C SER A 33 10.13 -1.48 -5.41
N ALA A 34 9.15 -2.11 -6.06
CA ALA A 34 7.73 -1.82 -5.83
C ALA A 34 7.24 -2.30 -4.47
N VAL A 35 7.86 -3.35 -3.91
CA VAL A 35 7.49 -3.90 -2.61
C VAL A 35 8.48 -3.38 -1.57
N SER A 36 8.26 -2.16 -1.12
CA SER A 36 9.17 -1.47 -0.21
C SER A 36 8.44 -0.39 0.57
N GLU A 37 9.02 0.02 1.68
CA GLU A 37 8.52 1.13 2.48
C GLU A 37 8.45 2.41 1.64
N ALA A 38 9.53 2.71 0.92
CA ALA A 38 9.60 3.93 0.12
C ALA A 38 8.49 3.98 -0.93
N CYS A 39 8.22 2.84 -1.60
CA CYS A 39 7.18 2.79 -2.62
C CYS A 39 5.80 3.00 -2.04
N VAL A 40 5.45 2.33 -0.93
CA VAL A 40 4.09 2.51 -0.36
C VAL A 40 3.89 3.89 0.24
N GLN A 41 4.95 4.52 0.75
CA GLN A 41 4.86 5.91 1.19
C GLN A 41 4.51 6.83 0.02
N GLU A 42 5.21 6.68 -1.10
CA GLU A 42 4.96 7.50 -2.29
C GLU A 42 3.60 7.20 -2.90
N MET A 43 3.18 5.93 -2.90
CA MET A 43 1.84 5.56 -3.37
C MET A 43 0.75 6.24 -2.54
N SER A 44 0.90 6.24 -1.22
CA SER A 44 -0.09 6.86 -0.34
C SER A 44 -0.16 8.38 -0.54
N SER A 45 0.98 9.03 -0.71
CA SER A 45 1.03 10.45 -1.00
C SER A 45 0.40 10.77 -2.35
N GLY A 46 0.65 9.91 -3.34
CA GLY A 46 0.10 10.07 -4.68
C GLY A 46 -1.41 9.97 -4.71
N ILE A 47 -1.99 9.00 -3.98
CA ILE A 47 -3.45 8.86 -3.96
C ILE A 47 -4.12 9.98 -3.17
N LEU A 48 -3.49 10.49 -2.11
CA LEU A 48 -4.02 11.67 -1.40
C LEU A 48 -4.11 12.86 -2.34
N ALA A 49 -3.06 13.11 -3.11
CA ALA A 49 -3.02 14.21 -4.05
C ALA A 49 -4.05 14.04 -5.16
N LEU A 50 -4.13 12.82 -5.74
CA LEU A 50 -5.05 12.51 -6.83
C LEU A 50 -6.51 12.68 -6.40
N ALA A 51 -6.86 12.18 -5.23
CA ALA A 51 -8.23 12.18 -4.73
C ALA A 51 -8.61 13.43 -3.95
N GLY A 52 -7.63 14.23 -3.53
CA GLY A 52 -7.89 15.34 -2.62
C GLY A 52 -8.40 14.86 -1.27
N ALA A 53 -7.93 13.69 -0.83
CA ALA A 53 -8.41 13.03 0.37
C ALA A 53 -7.58 13.38 1.60
N ASP A 54 -8.10 13.09 2.78
CA ASP A 54 -7.40 13.31 4.05
C ASP A 54 -6.62 12.08 4.50
N ILE A 55 -7.09 10.90 4.14
CA ILE A 55 -6.54 9.63 4.59
C ILE A 55 -6.36 8.70 3.39
N ALA A 56 -5.23 8.02 3.33
CA ALA A 56 -4.96 7.01 2.31
C ALA A 56 -4.32 5.77 2.91
N ILE A 57 -4.61 4.64 2.29
CA ILE A 57 -3.90 3.39 2.55
C ILE A 57 -3.24 2.97 1.25
N ALA A 58 -1.97 2.55 1.32
CA ALA A 58 -1.28 1.93 0.20
C ALA A 58 -0.78 0.55 0.60
N VAL A 59 -0.87 -0.39 -0.31
CA VAL A 59 -0.46 -1.78 -0.10
C VAL A 59 0.29 -2.26 -1.32
N SER A 60 1.45 -2.88 -1.10
CA SER A 60 2.22 -3.49 -2.17
C SER A 60 2.92 -4.74 -1.65
N GLY A 61 2.78 -5.85 -2.37
CA GLY A 61 3.34 -7.10 -1.88
C GLY A 61 3.45 -8.17 -2.94
N TYR A 62 4.06 -9.29 -2.52
CA TYR A 62 4.15 -10.50 -3.32
C TYR A 62 3.16 -11.51 -2.74
N ALA A 63 2.01 -11.65 -3.37
CA ALA A 63 0.99 -12.60 -2.90
C ALA A 63 1.43 -14.07 -3.07
N GLY A 64 2.38 -14.32 -3.94
CA GLY A 64 2.89 -15.65 -4.23
C GLY A 64 2.38 -16.21 -5.57
N PRO A 65 2.79 -17.44 -5.93
CA PRO A 65 3.65 -18.34 -5.17
C PRO A 65 5.12 -17.92 -5.10
N GLU A 66 5.55 -16.99 -5.96
CA GLU A 66 6.93 -16.52 -5.98
C GLU A 66 7.08 -15.20 -5.25
N GLY A 67 8.26 -15.00 -4.65
CA GLY A 67 8.64 -13.73 -4.05
C GLY A 67 9.34 -12.83 -5.04
N GLY A 68 10.09 -11.86 -4.53
CA GLY A 68 10.81 -10.91 -5.35
C GLY A 68 12.12 -11.45 -5.88
N GLU A 69 12.60 -10.86 -6.97
CA GLU A 69 13.89 -11.22 -7.57
C GLU A 69 15.06 -10.92 -6.62
N ASP A 70 14.87 -10.01 -5.68
CA ASP A 70 15.86 -9.62 -4.68
C ASP A 70 15.91 -10.58 -3.48
N GLY A 71 15.17 -11.67 -3.52
CA GLY A 71 15.10 -12.63 -2.43
C GLY A 71 14.01 -12.36 -1.40
N THR A 72 13.20 -11.35 -1.59
CA THR A 72 12.07 -11.06 -0.69
C THR A 72 11.06 -12.21 -0.75
N PRO A 73 10.69 -12.81 0.40
CA PRO A 73 9.81 -13.98 0.40
C PRO A 73 8.41 -13.67 -0.13
N ALA A 74 7.79 -14.67 -0.75
CA ALA A 74 6.37 -14.62 -1.07
C ALA A 74 5.56 -14.40 0.22
N GLY A 75 4.49 -13.64 0.14
CA GLY A 75 3.68 -13.28 1.30
C GLY A 75 4.11 -12.00 1.98
N THR A 76 5.24 -11.42 1.58
CA THR A 76 5.72 -10.15 2.11
C THR A 76 4.87 -9.02 1.54
N VAL A 77 4.30 -8.20 2.43
CA VAL A 77 3.44 -7.08 2.07
C VAL A 77 3.84 -5.86 2.87
N TRP A 78 4.01 -4.76 2.19
CA TRP A 78 4.21 -3.45 2.80
C TRP A 78 2.92 -2.66 2.81
N PHE A 79 2.69 -1.94 3.90
CA PHE A 79 1.52 -1.11 4.11
C PHE A 79 1.94 0.32 4.44
N ALA A 80 1.16 1.28 4.01
CA ALA A 80 1.28 2.67 4.46
C ALA A 80 -0.10 3.21 4.78
N TRP A 81 -0.21 3.93 5.89
CA TRP A 81 -1.40 4.69 6.28
C TRP A 81 -0.97 6.14 6.35
N ASN A 82 -1.59 6.97 5.54
CA ASN A 82 -1.22 8.38 5.43
C ASN A 82 -2.39 9.25 5.91
N PHE A 83 -2.14 10.02 6.96
CA PHE A 83 -3.13 10.90 7.57
C PHE A 83 -2.66 12.34 7.35
N ARG A 84 -3.12 12.95 6.25
CA ARG A 84 -2.77 14.33 5.89
C ARG A 84 -1.26 14.58 5.84
N GLY A 85 -0.52 13.61 5.32
CA GLY A 85 0.93 13.72 5.18
C GLY A 85 1.74 13.05 6.28
N GLN A 86 1.09 12.64 7.38
CA GLN A 86 1.76 11.82 8.41
C GLN A 86 1.57 10.37 8.06
N THR A 87 2.66 9.69 7.75
CA THR A 87 2.62 8.33 7.24
C THR A 87 3.19 7.34 8.25
N GLU A 88 2.45 6.28 8.49
CA GLU A 88 2.93 5.11 9.24
C GLU A 88 3.03 3.95 8.28
N THR A 89 4.07 3.14 8.42
CA THR A 89 4.31 1.98 7.56
C THR A 89 4.46 0.71 8.38
N LYS A 90 4.20 -0.42 7.73
CA LYS A 90 4.37 -1.72 8.36
C LYS A 90 4.68 -2.76 7.30
N ARG A 91 5.61 -3.65 7.61
CA ARG A 91 5.91 -4.83 6.79
C ARG A 91 5.36 -6.06 7.50
N MET A 92 4.65 -6.89 6.76
CA MET A 92 4.14 -8.18 7.25
C MET A 92 4.50 -9.28 6.28
N CYS A 93 4.58 -10.51 6.77
CA CYS A 93 4.76 -11.68 5.91
C CYS A 93 3.66 -12.67 6.25
N PHE A 94 2.75 -12.90 5.30
CA PHE A 94 1.59 -13.76 5.50
C PHE A 94 1.85 -15.13 4.88
N ALA A 95 1.43 -16.18 5.58
CA ALA A 95 1.48 -17.53 5.06
C ALA A 95 0.20 -17.86 4.30
N GLY A 96 0.30 -18.76 3.32
CA GLY A 96 -0.84 -19.24 2.56
C GLY A 96 -0.67 -19.04 1.07
N ASP A 97 -1.70 -19.45 0.32
CA ASP A 97 -1.74 -19.24 -1.13
C ASP A 97 -2.05 -17.77 -1.45
N CYS A 98 -2.05 -17.43 -2.76
CA CYS A 98 -2.30 -16.06 -3.20
C CYS A 98 -3.57 -15.46 -2.65
N GLU A 99 -4.68 -16.20 -2.74
CA GLU A 99 -5.97 -15.70 -2.25
C GLU A 99 -5.96 -15.45 -0.75
N THR A 100 -5.32 -16.35 0.01
CA THR A 100 -5.19 -16.22 1.46
C THR A 100 -4.35 -15.02 1.84
N VAL A 101 -3.22 -14.83 1.15
CA VAL A 101 -2.34 -13.67 1.40
C VAL A 101 -3.08 -12.36 1.13
N VAL A 102 -3.77 -12.27 -0.01
CA VAL A 102 -4.55 -11.07 -0.37
C VAL A 102 -5.63 -10.79 0.68
N ALA A 103 -6.37 -11.82 1.08
CA ALA A 103 -7.45 -11.66 2.08
C ALA A 103 -6.90 -11.20 3.43
N LYS A 104 -5.78 -11.78 3.87
CA LYS A 104 -5.12 -11.38 5.12
C LYS A 104 -4.60 -9.94 5.05
N ALA A 105 -4.01 -9.56 3.92
CA ALA A 105 -3.49 -8.20 3.74
C ALA A 105 -4.62 -7.16 3.80
N VAL A 106 -5.72 -7.40 3.10
CA VAL A 106 -6.88 -6.50 3.13
C VAL A 106 -7.43 -6.36 4.55
N ARG A 107 -7.61 -7.47 5.22
CA ARG A 107 -8.13 -7.48 6.60
C ARG A 107 -7.20 -6.72 7.54
N TYR A 108 -5.90 -6.96 7.43
CA TYR A 108 -4.91 -6.27 8.26
C TYR A 108 -4.92 -4.75 8.02
N ALA A 109 -4.94 -4.34 6.75
CA ALA A 109 -4.94 -2.92 6.40
C ALA A 109 -6.14 -2.18 7.00
N LEU A 110 -7.32 -2.78 6.90
CA LEU A 110 -8.55 -2.17 7.40
C LEU A 110 -8.64 -2.20 8.93
N ALA A 111 -8.23 -3.30 9.56
CA ALA A 111 -8.22 -3.40 11.02
C ALA A 111 -7.25 -2.39 11.63
N ALA A 112 -6.06 -2.25 11.04
CA ALA A 112 -5.07 -1.28 11.50
C ALA A 112 -5.57 0.16 11.31
N LEU A 113 -6.25 0.43 10.20
CA LEU A 113 -6.85 1.75 9.96
C LEU A 113 -7.86 2.08 11.05
N SER A 114 -8.73 1.14 11.39
CA SER A 114 -9.74 1.34 12.43
C SER A 114 -9.08 1.71 13.77
N GLU A 115 -8.02 1.01 14.15
CA GLU A 115 -7.28 1.31 15.38
C GLU A 115 -6.64 2.70 15.34
N LYS A 116 -5.99 3.03 14.20
CA LYS A 116 -5.31 4.31 14.05
C LYS A 116 -6.27 5.48 14.10
N LEU A 117 -7.47 5.33 13.52
CA LEU A 117 -8.49 6.38 13.52
C LEU A 117 -8.96 6.72 14.94
N ALA A 118 -8.91 5.79 15.88
CA ALA A 118 -9.28 6.03 17.26
C ALA A 118 -8.35 7.05 17.94
N TYR A 119 -7.12 7.17 17.47
CA TYR A 119 -6.10 8.05 18.06
C TYR A 119 -5.77 9.27 17.21
N TRP A 120 -6.19 9.26 15.95
CA TRP A 120 -5.91 10.36 15.05
C TRP A 120 -6.91 11.50 15.24
N GLN A 121 -6.38 12.71 15.34
CA GLN A 121 -7.19 13.92 15.54
C GLN A 121 -7.03 14.90 14.39
#